data_45daa3ec4676096cf9fbd063c2e380fb
#
_entry.id   45daa3ec4676096cf9fbd063c2e380fb
#
_cell.length_a   1.000
_cell.length_b   1.000
_cell.length_c   1.000
_cell.angle_alpha   90.00
_cell.angle_beta   90.00
_cell.angle_gamma   90.00
#
_symmetry.space_group_name_H-M   'P 1'
#
loop_
_entity.id
_entity.type
_entity.pdbx_description
1 polymer ?
#
loop_
_entity_poly.entity_id
_entity_poly.type
_entity_poly.pdbx_seq_one_letter_code
_entity_poly.pdbx_strand_id
1 'polypeptide(L)'
;TIANLKQLRPTGETRQQTMQEIIHYMVGLTKASEKALPAIEEFFKTGQDIEYEETAQAFDRQRREAKEAEARGEEIKPNGISQFISSGFGSYFLTGMVSNMKRELEPGSLRLGLFDVVHDIGGPKSEEILANVLSQTLRGLEVAYLDRILSEMAPDRYKEDVLAVVHELLIDPPATNGNSLLDESSRMFLFSLLVKYKDATFVETAKLMIITPEGRVDGAVVNYLTKILGEKAVPLLYAKVKDENLTDDGDKMALGDAILKHVGTNPDSNAFFTDVITNEELGPLRFLALGHMTSGDRSESTLRNRQKLIADIKETSPDDESLNKALDGTHDRIEVMIDPDKAEELGTGNGGNFLEQFFNRSSREKQGD
;
A
#
# COMPACT_ATOMS: atom_id res chain seq x y z
N THR A 1 -27.30 -23.36 -9.73
CA THR A 1 -26.53 -24.28 -8.90
C THR A 1 -25.06 -23.92 -8.92
N ILE A 2 -24.26 -24.38 -7.95
CA ILE A 2 -22.79 -24.17 -7.91
C ILE A 2 -22.11 -24.77 -9.17
N ALA A 3 -22.62 -25.88 -9.66
CA ALA A 3 -22.14 -26.49 -10.90
C ALA A 3 -22.24 -25.56 -12.12
N ASN A 4 -23.32 -24.77 -12.22
CA ASN A 4 -23.46 -23.75 -13.27
C ASN A 4 -22.49 -22.57 -13.05
N LEU A 5 -22.39 -22.07 -11.81
CA LEU A 5 -21.44 -21.00 -11.46
C LEU A 5 -20.00 -21.34 -11.82
N LYS A 6 -19.59 -22.60 -11.64
CA LYS A 6 -18.24 -23.08 -12.03
C LYS A 6 -17.92 -22.95 -13.53
N GLN A 7 -18.92 -22.84 -14.38
CA GLN A 7 -18.75 -22.76 -15.84
C GLN A 7 -18.78 -21.33 -16.38
N LEU A 8 -19.29 -20.38 -15.58
CA LEU A 8 -19.42 -18.99 -16.01
C LEU A 8 -18.06 -18.27 -15.95
N ARG A 9 -17.77 -17.54 -17.02
CA ARG A 9 -16.56 -16.70 -17.15
C ARG A 9 -16.98 -15.35 -17.70
N PRO A 10 -17.07 -14.31 -16.86
CA PRO A 10 -17.45 -12.97 -17.29
C PRO A 10 -16.26 -12.30 -18.00
N THR A 11 -16.18 -12.46 -19.31
CA THR A 11 -15.09 -11.92 -20.14
C THR A 11 -15.62 -11.21 -21.37
N GLY A 12 -14.92 -10.19 -21.84
CA GLY A 12 -15.20 -9.47 -23.10
C GLY A 12 -16.61 -8.90 -23.19
N GLU A 13 -17.21 -8.95 -24.36
CA GLU A 13 -18.51 -8.33 -24.67
C GLU A 13 -19.68 -8.94 -23.88
N THR A 14 -19.56 -10.19 -23.45
CA THR A 14 -20.61 -10.88 -22.66
C THR A 14 -20.45 -10.73 -21.17
N ARG A 15 -19.42 -10.01 -20.69
CA ARG A 15 -19.10 -9.86 -19.27
C ARG A 15 -20.29 -9.44 -18.43
N GLN A 16 -20.98 -8.38 -18.83
CA GLN A 16 -22.11 -7.85 -18.07
C GLN A 16 -23.27 -8.84 -17.95
N GLN A 17 -23.60 -9.52 -19.06
CA GLN A 17 -24.67 -10.53 -19.09
C GLN A 17 -24.28 -11.73 -18.21
N THR A 18 -23.05 -12.22 -18.32
CA THR A 18 -22.56 -13.35 -17.51
C THR A 18 -22.52 -12.98 -16.02
N MET A 19 -22.14 -11.74 -15.69
CA MET A 19 -22.12 -11.28 -14.31
C MET A 19 -23.54 -11.18 -13.73
N GLN A 20 -24.52 -10.72 -14.50
CA GLN A 20 -25.92 -10.72 -14.08
C GLN A 20 -26.43 -12.17 -13.81
N GLU A 21 -26.00 -13.12 -14.61
CA GLU A 21 -26.35 -14.54 -14.41
C GLU A 21 -25.68 -15.09 -13.13
N ILE A 22 -24.42 -14.76 -12.86
CA ILE A 22 -23.70 -15.11 -11.64
C ILE A 22 -24.47 -14.56 -10.42
N ILE A 23 -24.80 -13.27 -10.43
CA ILE A 23 -25.55 -12.62 -9.34
C ILE A 23 -26.91 -13.30 -9.16
N HIS A 24 -27.62 -13.63 -10.25
CA HIS A 24 -28.88 -14.32 -10.18
C HIS A 24 -28.77 -15.69 -9.47
N TYR A 25 -27.73 -16.48 -9.79
CA TYR A 25 -27.47 -17.75 -9.10
C TYR A 25 -27.11 -17.55 -7.63
N MET A 26 -26.31 -16.54 -7.28
CA MET A 26 -25.95 -16.23 -5.89
C MET A 26 -27.17 -15.85 -5.06
N VAL A 27 -28.03 -14.96 -5.59
CA VAL A 27 -29.33 -14.63 -4.96
C VAL A 27 -30.20 -15.86 -4.81
N GLY A 28 -30.20 -16.78 -5.79
CA GLY A 28 -30.90 -18.05 -5.69
C GLY A 28 -30.40 -18.95 -4.55
N LEU A 29 -29.07 -18.97 -4.32
CA LEU A 29 -28.46 -19.70 -3.20
C LEU A 29 -28.84 -19.07 -1.85
N THR A 30 -28.76 -17.74 -1.73
CA THR A 30 -29.19 -17.03 -0.51
C THR A 30 -30.67 -17.32 -0.20
N LYS A 31 -31.55 -17.29 -1.20
CA LYS A 31 -32.98 -17.63 -1.03
C LYS A 31 -33.22 -19.09 -0.62
N ALA A 32 -32.36 -20.02 -1.03
CA ALA A 32 -32.40 -21.41 -0.60
C ALA A 32 -32.00 -21.58 0.87
N SER A 33 -31.41 -20.55 1.48
CA SER A 33 -31.03 -20.48 2.90
C SER A 33 -30.12 -21.68 3.28
N GLU A 34 -30.28 -22.24 4.48
CA GLU A 34 -29.47 -23.33 5.00
C GLU A 34 -29.36 -24.55 4.08
N LYS A 35 -30.31 -24.75 3.17
CA LYS A 35 -30.26 -25.85 2.18
C LYS A 35 -29.13 -25.71 1.17
N ALA A 36 -28.63 -24.50 0.97
CA ALA A 36 -27.50 -24.26 0.09
C ALA A 36 -26.13 -24.53 0.75
N LEU A 37 -26.06 -24.42 2.09
CA LEU A 37 -24.80 -24.49 2.83
C LEU A 37 -23.98 -25.76 2.58
N PRO A 38 -24.52 -26.99 2.54
CA PRO A 38 -23.71 -28.19 2.31
C PRO A 38 -22.99 -28.18 0.96
N ALA A 39 -23.66 -27.68 -0.09
CA ALA A 39 -23.07 -27.61 -1.42
C ALA A 39 -21.98 -26.52 -1.53
N ILE A 40 -22.16 -25.41 -0.81
CA ILE A 40 -21.17 -24.34 -0.73
C ILE A 40 -19.94 -24.81 0.07
N GLU A 41 -20.16 -25.44 1.22
CA GLU A 41 -19.10 -26.02 2.04
C GLU A 41 -18.25 -27.04 1.26
N GLU A 42 -18.90 -27.91 0.50
CA GLU A 42 -18.19 -28.87 -0.36
C GLU A 42 -17.36 -28.18 -1.45
N PHE A 43 -17.88 -27.08 -2.01
CA PHE A 43 -17.09 -26.29 -2.95
C PHE A 43 -15.85 -25.66 -2.29
N PHE A 44 -16.00 -25.09 -1.08
CA PHE A 44 -14.86 -24.48 -0.37
C PHE A 44 -13.73 -25.49 -0.09
N LYS A 45 -14.08 -26.75 0.25
CA LYS A 45 -13.11 -27.84 0.46
C LYS A 45 -12.26 -28.17 -0.78
N THR A 46 -12.74 -27.82 -1.97
CA THR A 46 -11.96 -28.06 -3.20
C THR A 46 -10.76 -27.14 -3.35
N GLY A 47 -10.67 -26.05 -2.61
CA GLY A 47 -9.66 -25.00 -2.79
C GLY A 47 -9.73 -24.25 -4.13
N GLN A 48 -10.69 -24.59 -5.00
CA GLN A 48 -10.84 -23.94 -6.31
C GLN A 48 -11.45 -22.55 -6.19
N ASP A 49 -11.03 -21.64 -7.07
CA ASP A 49 -11.66 -20.34 -7.25
C ASP A 49 -11.81 -20.00 -8.74
N ILE A 50 -12.63 -19.03 -9.05
CA ILE A 50 -12.85 -18.50 -10.40
C ILE A 50 -12.86 -16.98 -10.27
N GLU A 51 -11.82 -16.35 -10.74
CA GLU A 51 -11.67 -14.91 -10.72
C GLU A 51 -12.52 -14.25 -11.79
N TYR A 52 -13.21 -13.17 -11.45
CA TYR A 52 -14.16 -12.47 -12.32
C TYR A 52 -13.65 -11.08 -12.74
N GLU A 53 -12.58 -10.59 -12.14
CA GLU A 53 -12.08 -9.25 -12.41
C GLU A 53 -11.29 -9.18 -13.73
N GLU A 54 -11.83 -8.43 -14.67
CA GLU A 54 -11.15 -8.07 -15.91
C GLU A 54 -9.92 -7.20 -15.67
N THR A 55 -9.96 -6.37 -14.62
CA THR A 55 -8.85 -5.52 -14.19
C THR A 55 -7.66 -6.35 -13.72
N ALA A 56 -7.88 -7.37 -12.90
CA ALA A 56 -6.85 -8.30 -12.46
C ALA A 56 -6.21 -9.02 -13.66
N GLN A 57 -7.04 -9.52 -14.59
CA GLN A 57 -6.57 -10.20 -15.80
C GLN A 57 -5.82 -9.28 -16.77
N ALA A 58 -6.24 -8.01 -16.89
CA ALA A 58 -5.55 -7.02 -17.71
C ALA A 58 -4.17 -6.68 -17.14
N PHE A 59 -4.05 -6.50 -15.82
CA PHE A 59 -2.78 -6.28 -15.13
C PHE A 59 -1.86 -7.50 -15.22
N ASP A 60 -2.40 -8.71 -15.04
CA ASP A 60 -1.63 -9.96 -15.19
C ASP A 60 -1.09 -10.14 -16.61
N ARG A 61 -1.86 -9.77 -17.63
CA ARG A 61 -1.42 -9.82 -19.02
C ARG A 61 -0.29 -8.83 -19.26
N GLN A 62 -0.48 -7.57 -18.84
CA GLN A 62 0.50 -6.50 -19.02
C GLN A 62 1.82 -6.82 -18.27
N ARG A 63 1.73 -7.45 -17.12
CA ARG A 63 2.90 -7.86 -16.35
C ARG A 63 3.62 -9.07 -16.95
N ARG A 64 2.89 -10.05 -17.48
CA ARG A 64 3.49 -11.15 -18.25
C ARG A 64 4.20 -10.63 -19.49
N GLU A 65 3.57 -9.74 -20.24
CA GLU A 65 4.17 -9.08 -21.39
C GLU A 65 5.43 -8.29 -21.02
N ALA A 66 5.42 -7.60 -19.87
CA ALA A 66 6.58 -6.90 -19.34
C ALA A 66 7.72 -7.86 -18.97
N LYS A 67 7.45 -8.94 -18.21
CA LYS A 67 8.45 -9.96 -17.87
C LYS A 67 9.02 -10.67 -19.11
N GLU A 68 8.19 -10.93 -20.10
CA GLU A 68 8.63 -11.52 -21.37
C GLU A 68 9.47 -10.55 -22.20
N ALA A 69 9.15 -9.26 -22.19
CA ALA A 69 9.94 -8.23 -22.85
C ALA A 69 11.32 -8.06 -22.15
N GLU A 70 11.34 -8.06 -20.83
CA GLU A 70 12.58 -8.05 -20.03
C GLU A 70 13.45 -9.28 -20.32
N ALA A 71 12.84 -10.46 -20.39
CA ALA A 71 13.54 -11.70 -20.75
C ALA A 71 14.09 -11.69 -22.20
N ARG A 72 13.50 -10.88 -23.11
CA ARG A 72 14.00 -10.66 -24.47
C ARG A 72 15.02 -9.52 -24.56
N GLY A 73 15.33 -8.84 -23.44
CA GLY A 73 16.25 -7.70 -23.41
C GLY A 73 15.70 -6.43 -24.08
N GLU A 74 14.38 -6.31 -24.17
CA GLU A 74 13.69 -5.14 -24.72
C GLU A 74 13.57 -4.06 -23.62
N GLU A 75 13.90 -2.81 -23.97
CA GLU A 75 13.79 -1.68 -23.04
C GLU A 75 12.30 -1.35 -22.82
N ILE A 76 11.78 -1.69 -21.64
CA ILE A 76 10.38 -1.43 -21.28
C ILE A 76 10.25 0.05 -20.93
N LYS A 77 9.56 0.84 -21.75
CA LYS A 77 9.13 2.17 -21.34
C LYS A 77 8.02 2.01 -20.29
N PRO A 78 8.25 2.38 -19.03
CA PRO A 78 7.25 2.21 -17.98
C PRO A 78 6.02 3.06 -18.33
N ASN A 79 4.88 2.42 -18.52
CA ASN A 79 3.60 3.11 -18.55
C ASN A 79 3.33 3.68 -17.15
N GLY A 80 2.80 4.90 -17.05
CA GLY A 80 2.62 5.62 -15.78
C GLY A 80 1.92 4.83 -14.66
N ILE A 81 1.16 3.78 -14.98
CA ILE A 81 0.50 2.88 -14.03
C ILE A 81 1.49 1.86 -13.43
N SER A 82 2.42 1.29 -14.21
CA SER A 82 3.40 0.34 -13.68
C SER A 82 4.43 1.03 -12.78
N GLN A 83 4.78 2.27 -13.09
CA GLN A 83 5.62 3.12 -12.25
C GLN A 83 4.89 3.54 -10.96
N PHE A 84 3.58 3.73 -11.02
CA PHE A 84 2.73 4.04 -9.86
C PHE A 84 2.54 2.82 -8.92
N ILE A 85 2.44 1.61 -9.47
CA ILE A 85 2.29 0.37 -8.67
C ILE A 85 3.64 -0.06 -8.06
N SER A 86 4.75 0.12 -8.75
CA SER A 86 6.09 -0.18 -8.25
C SER A 86 6.60 0.85 -7.23
N SER A 87 6.10 2.08 -7.26
CA SER A 87 6.28 3.03 -6.17
C SER A 87 5.39 2.61 -5.01
N GLY A 88 5.87 2.60 -3.77
CA GLY A 88 5.09 2.23 -2.56
C GLY A 88 3.72 2.94 -2.41
N PHE A 89 3.42 3.94 -3.26
CA PHE A 89 2.12 4.59 -3.41
C PHE A 89 1.03 3.66 -3.98
N GLY A 90 1.38 2.69 -4.84
CA GLY A 90 0.41 1.73 -5.40
C GLY A 90 -0.21 0.83 -4.35
N SER A 91 0.52 0.51 -3.27
CA SER A 91 -0.01 -0.28 -2.15
C SER A 91 -1.11 0.46 -1.38
N TYR A 92 -1.01 1.79 -1.23
CA TYR A 92 -2.07 2.62 -0.63
C TYR A 92 -3.33 2.67 -1.48
N PHE A 93 -3.20 2.72 -2.79
CA PHE A 93 -4.33 2.72 -3.72
C PHE A 93 -5.08 1.37 -3.71
N LEU A 94 -4.34 0.25 -3.68
CA LEU A 94 -4.93 -1.08 -3.58
C LEU A 94 -5.61 -1.30 -2.22
N THR A 95 -5.04 -0.79 -1.12
CA THR A 95 -5.70 -0.83 0.21
C THR A 95 -6.98 0.01 0.22
N GLY A 96 -6.99 1.17 -0.45
CA GLY A 96 -8.19 1.97 -0.69
C GLY A 96 -9.22 1.28 -1.58
N MET A 97 -8.78 0.57 -2.62
CA MET A 97 -9.67 -0.25 -3.46
C MET A 97 -10.35 -1.37 -2.67
N VAL A 98 -9.61 -2.09 -1.82
CA VAL A 98 -10.19 -3.17 -1.00
C VAL A 98 -11.12 -2.63 0.09
N SER A 99 -10.78 -1.49 0.71
CA SER A 99 -11.68 -0.82 1.66
C SER A 99 -12.91 -0.21 0.98
N ASN A 100 -12.82 0.12 -0.31
CA ASN A 100 -13.92 0.59 -1.16
C ASN A 100 -14.62 -0.53 -1.94
N MET A 101 -14.18 -1.78 -1.85
CA MET A 101 -14.98 -2.98 -2.19
C MET A 101 -16.17 -3.11 -1.21
N LYS A 102 -16.76 -1.99 -0.87
CA LYS A 102 -18.10 -1.94 -0.33
C LYS A 102 -19.00 -2.57 -1.38
N ARG A 103 -19.60 -3.77 -1.04
CA ARG A 103 -20.84 -4.28 -1.62
C ARG A 103 -21.20 -3.67 -2.98
N GLU A 104 -20.23 -3.54 -3.88
CA GLU A 104 -20.56 -3.44 -5.27
C GLU A 104 -21.16 -4.79 -5.63
N LEU A 105 -22.26 -4.76 -6.36
CA LEU A 105 -23.09 -5.93 -6.69
C LEU A 105 -22.33 -7.05 -7.41
N GLU A 106 -21.07 -6.84 -7.75
CA GLU A 106 -20.23 -7.77 -8.49
C GLU A 106 -19.08 -8.33 -7.61
N PRO A 107 -19.09 -9.63 -7.29
CA PRO A 107 -17.99 -10.26 -6.57
C PRO A 107 -16.72 -10.34 -7.44
N GLY A 108 -15.54 -10.16 -6.84
CA GLY A 108 -14.26 -10.29 -7.53
C GLY A 108 -13.93 -11.74 -7.95
N SER A 109 -14.49 -12.72 -7.25
CA SER A 109 -14.36 -14.14 -7.57
C SER A 109 -15.56 -14.96 -7.08
N LEU A 110 -15.63 -16.21 -7.56
CA LEU A 110 -16.69 -17.14 -7.11
C LEU A 110 -16.62 -17.39 -5.60
N ARG A 111 -15.42 -17.62 -5.05
CA ARG A 111 -15.27 -17.87 -3.61
C ARG A 111 -15.68 -16.66 -2.79
N LEU A 112 -15.24 -15.46 -3.16
CA LEU A 112 -15.61 -14.23 -2.45
C LEU A 112 -17.12 -14.01 -2.48
N GLY A 113 -17.77 -14.20 -3.64
CA GLY A 113 -19.23 -14.11 -3.74
C GLY A 113 -19.98 -15.17 -2.93
N LEU A 114 -19.42 -16.37 -2.81
CA LEU A 114 -20.00 -17.41 -1.97
C LEU A 114 -19.79 -17.15 -0.48
N PHE A 115 -18.72 -16.44 -0.07
CA PHE A 115 -18.58 -15.95 1.31
C PHE A 115 -19.71 -14.98 1.65
N ASP A 116 -20.03 -14.05 0.74
CA ASP A 116 -21.17 -13.15 0.95
C ASP A 116 -22.51 -13.90 1.01
N VAL A 117 -22.72 -14.90 0.16
CA VAL A 117 -23.92 -15.75 0.22
C VAL A 117 -24.04 -16.44 1.57
N VAL A 118 -22.95 -17.03 2.10
CA VAL A 118 -22.96 -17.69 3.42
C VAL A 118 -23.19 -16.68 4.54
N HIS A 119 -22.59 -15.50 4.45
CA HIS A 119 -22.84 -14.40 5.39
C HIS A 119 -24.33 -13.98 5.39
N ASP A 120 -24.91 -13.78 4.21
CA ASP A 120 -26.33 -13.35 4.07
C ASP A 120 -27.33 -14.43 4.53
N ILE A 121 -26.98 -15.73 4.39
CA ILE A 121 -27.77 -16.82 4.98
C ILE A 121 -27.75 -16.69 6.50
N GLY A 122 -26.60 -16.40 7.09
CA GLY A 122 -26.42 -16.18 8.52
C GLY A 122 -26.58 -17.44 9.36
N GLY A 123 -26.58 -17.23 10.66
CA GLY A 123 -26.76 -18.29 11.66
C GLY A 123 -25.49 -19.08 12.00
N PRO A 124 -25.56 -19.95 13.04
CA PRO A 124 -24.37 -20.63 13.58
C PRO A 124 -23.66 -21.54 12.58
N LYS A 125 -24.41 -22.17 11.65
CA LYS A 125 -23.80 -23.05 10.63
C LYS A 125 -23.01 -22.27 9.59
N SER A 126 -23.50 -21.10 9.18
CA SER A 126 -22.77 -20.18 8.28
C SER A 126 -21.49 -19.70 8.92
N GLU A 127 -21.54 -19.29 10.19
CA GLU A 127 -20.38 -18.87 10.97
C GLU A 127 -19.33 -19.99 11.06
N GLU A 128 -19.76 -21.22 11.38
CA GLU A 128 -18.89 -22.40 11.44
C GLU A 128 -18.18 -22.67 10.11
N ILE A 129 -18.91 -22.60 8.98
CA ILE A 129 -18.35 -22.82 7.65
C ILE A 129 -17.27 -21.78 7.33
N LEU A 130 -17.55 -20.49 7.58
CA LEU A 130 -16.59 -19.41 7.30
C LEU A 130 -15.36 -19.50 8.21
N ALA A 131 -15.52 -19.84 9.48
CA ALA A 131 -14.40 -20.08 10.40
C ALA A 131 -13.53 -21.28 9.98
N ASN A 132 -14.15 -22.35 9.49
CA ASN A 132 -13.43 -23.49 8.94
C ASN A 132 -12.64 -23.12 7.67
N VAL A 133 -13.20 -22.27 6.81
CA VAL A 133 -12.45 -21.77 5.63
C VAL A 133 -11.29 -20.91 6.07
N LEU A 134 -11.47 -20.02 7.05
CA LEU A 134 -10.39 -19.18 7.59
C LEU A 134 -9.20 -20.02 8.06
N SER A 135 -9.44 -21.12 8.76
CA SER A 135 -8.38 -22.01 9.26
C SER A 135 -7.67 -22.83 8.18
N GLN A 136 -8.15 -22.82 6.94
CA GLN A 136 -7.63 -23.66 5.84
C GLN A 136 -7.17 -22.84 4.63
N THR A 137 -7.53 -21.57 4.55
CA THR A 137 -7.14 -20.75 3.40
C THR A 137 -5.66 -20.40 3.43
N LEU A 138 -5.05 -20.43 2.25
CA LEU A 138 -3.65 -20.01 2.02
C LEU A 138 -3.57 -18.62 1.33
N ARG A 139 -4.69 -17.94 1.15
CA ARG A 139 -4.79 -16.68 0.41
C ARG A 139 -5.02 -15.50 1.34
N GLY A 140 -4.07 -14.59 1.45
CA GLY A 140 -4.16 -13.43 2.34
C GLY A 140 -5.36 -12.53 2.07
N LEU A 141 -5.82 -12.40 0.81
CA LEU A 141 -7.06 -11.72 0.49
C LEU A 141 -8.28 -12.41 1.13
N GLU A 142 -8.36 -13.75 1.06
CA GLU A 142 -9.45 -14.48 1.69
C GLU A 142 -9.44 -14.32 3.20
N VAL A 143 -8.25 -14.33 3.83
CA VAL A 143 -8.13 -14.06 5.27
C VAL A 143 -8.70 -12.69 5.62
N ALA A 144 -8.35 -11.64 4.86
CA ALA A 144 -8.86 -10.29 5.11
C ALA A 144 -10.37 -10.19 4.87
N TYR A 145 -10.89 -10.90 3.87
CA TYR A 145 -12.30 -10.91 3.55
C TYR A 145 -13.12 -11.65 4.62
N LEU A 146 -12.63 -12.81 5.06
CA LEU A 146 -13.25 -13.61 6.13
C LEU A 146 -13.18 -12.90 7.47
N ASP A 147 -12.08 -12.21 7.78
CA ASP A 147 -11.94 -11.37 8.95
C ASP A 147 -13.03 -10.29 9.01
N ARG A 148 -13.32 -9.60 7.89
CA ARG A 148 -14.42 -8.63 7.82
C ARG A 148 -15.76 -9.28 8.12
N ILE A 149 -16.09 -10.36 7.41
CA ILE A 149 -17.37 -11.03 7.55
C ILE A 149 -17.56 -11.60 8.96
N LEU A 150 -16.58 -12.32 9.47
CA LEU A 150 -16.66 -12.92 10.81
C LEU A 150 -16.72 -11.86 11.90
N SER A 151 -16.06 -10.69 11.70
CA SER A 151 -16.19 -9.57 12.63
C SER A 151 -17.60 -8.95 12.62
N GLU A 152 -18.30 -8.97 11.48
CA GLU A 152 -19.72 -8.53 11.39
C GLU A 152 -20.66 -9.54 12.07
N MET A 153 -20.43 -10.86 11.91
CA MET A 153 -21.27 -11.92 12.47
C MET A 153 -21.04 -12.12 13.98
N ALA A 154 -19.79 -12.08 14.43
CA ALA A 154 -19.40 -12.35 15.82
C ALA A 154 -18.19 -11.46 16.20
N PRO A 155 -18.44 -10.18 16.60
CA PRO A 155 -17.39 -9.23 16.92
C PRO A 155 -16.35 -9.78 17.91
N ASP A 156 -15.08 -9.58 17.61
CA ASP A 156 -13.88 -9.97 18.39
C ASP A 156 -13.68 -11.47 18.61
N ARG A 157 -14.63 -12.33 18.23
CA ARG A 157 -14.57 -13.78 18.51
C ARG A 157 -13.39 -14.45 17.80
N TYR A 158 -13.13 -14.08 16.55
CA TYR A 158 -12.17 -14.74 15.66
C TYR A 158 -10.84 -13.99 15.51
N LYS A 159 -10.65 -12.93 16.30
CA LYS A 159 -9.43 -12.12 16.23
C LYS A 159 -8.15 -12.94 16.39
N GLU A 160 -8.09 -13.80 17.38
CA GLU A 160 -6.90 -14.61 17.65
C GLU A 160 -6.68 -15.66 16.56
N ASP A 161 -7.75 -16.26 16.03
CA ASP A 161 -7.67 -17.20 14.91
C ASP A 161 -7.16 -16.50 13.65
N VAL A 162 -7.67 -15.29 13.34
CA VAL A 162 -7.18 -14.48 12.22
C VAL A 162 -5.70 -14.17 12.38
N LEU A 163 -5.27 -13.70 13.55
CA LEU A 163 -3.86 -13.39 13.80
C LEU A 163 -2.96 -14.62 13.70
N ALA A 164 -3.42 -15.78 14.18
CA ALA A 164 -2.68 -17.03 14.05
C ALA A 164 -2.44 -17.40 12.58
N VAL A 165 -3.48 -17.35 11.74
CA VAL A 165 -3.37 -17.61 10.29
C VAL A 165 -2.47 -16.55 9.61
N VAL A 166 -2.61 -15.27 9.98
CA VAL A 166 -1.77 -14.19 9.43
C VAL A 166 -0.29 -14.45 9.73
N HIS A 167 0.05 -14.79 10.96
CA HIS A 167 1.43 -15.09 11.35
C HIS A 167 1.98 -16.29 10.59
N GLU A 168 1.21 -17.38 10.49
CA GLU A 168 1.61 -18.58 9.75
C GLU A 168 1.91 -18.25 8.29
N LEU A 169 1.00 -17.59 7.59
CA LEU A 169 1.17 -17.25 6.18
C LEU A 169 2.28 -16.23 5.91
N LEU A 170 2.61 -15.36 6.87
CA LEU A 170 3.73 -14.44 6.74
C LEU A 170 5.09 -15.10 6.99
N ILE A 171 5.16 -16.10 7.88
CA ILE A 171 6.40 -16.82 8.21
C ILE A 171 6.70 -17.90 7.17
N ASP A 172 5.68 -18.65 6.75
CA ASP A 172 5.78 -19.73 5.76
C ASP A 172 4.78 -19.48 4.60
N PRO A 173 5.10 -18.53 3.71
CA PRO A 173 4.20 -18.18 2.62
C PRO A 173 4.04 -19.36 1.66
N PRO A 174 2.80 -19.71 1.28
CA PRO A 174 2.55 -20.76 0.33
C PRO A 174 3.21 -20.44 -1.02
N ALA A 175 3.68 -21.50 -1.70
CA ALA A 175 4.19 -21.35 -3.05
C ALA A 175 3.06 -20.83 -3.95
N THR A 176 3.14 -19.57 -4.36
CA THR A 176 2.20 -18.99 -5.31
C THR A 176 2.58 -19.41 -6.73
N ASN A 177 1.63 -19.83 -7.51
CA ASN A 177 1.86 -20.12 -8.94
C ASN A 177 2.05 -18.82 -9.78
N GLY A 178 2.08 -17.66 -9.13
CA GLY A 178 2.36 -16.35 -9.73
C GLY A 178 1.32 -15.87 -10.75
N ASN A 179 0.13 -16.43 -10.74
CA ASN A 179 -0.87 -16.23 -11.78
C ASN A 179 -2.04 -15.31 -11.39
N SER A 180 -2.06 -14.79 -10.15
CA SER A 180 -3.14 -13.93 -9.66
C SER A 180 -2.60 -12.70 -8.94
N LEU A 181 -3.05 -11.51 -9.32
CA LEU A 181 -2.80 -10.26 -8.59
C LEU A 181 -3.31 -10.33 -7.16
N LEU A 182 -4.39 -11.07 -6.93
CA LEU A 182 -4.97 -11.28 -5.61
C LEU A 182 -4.00 -12.06 -4.70
N ASP A 183 -3.30 -13.04 -5.27
CA ASP A 183 -2.30 -13.80 -4.52
C ASP A 183 -1.01 -13.02 -4.28
N GLU A 184 -0.59 -12.20 -5.25
CA GLU A 184 0.58 -11.31 -5.10
C GLU A 184 0.36 -10.23 -4.05
N SER A 185 -0.86 -9.72 -3.95
CA SER A 185 -1.27 -8.75 -2.93
C SER A 185 -1.49 -9.38 -1.55
N SER A 186 -1.45 -10.71 -1.44
CA SER A 186 -1.72 -11.44 -0.20
C SER A 186 -0.94 -10.90 1.00
N ARG A 187 0.35 -10.67 0.80
CA ARG A 187 1.25 -10.15 1.85
C ARG A 187 0.80 -8.78 2.39
N MET A 188 0.33 -7.90 1.51
CA MET A 188 -0.18 -6.58 1.89
C MET A 188 -1.45 -6.70 2.75
N PHE A 189 -2.36 -7.61 2.40
CA PHE A 189 -3.58 -7.84 3.18
C PHE A 189 -3.25 -8.39 4.57
N LEU A 190 -2.31 -9.33 4.67
CA LEU A 190 -1.88 -9.90 5.94
C LEU A 190 -1.27 -8.83 6.86
N PHE A 191 -0.35 -8.00 6.37
CA PHE A 191 0.19 -6.89 7.16
C PHE A 191 -0.87 -5.84 7.53
N SER A 192 -1.89 -5.62 6.67
CA SER A 192 -3.01 -4.73 6.99
C SER A 192 -3.81 -5.23 8.20
N LEU A 193 -3.98 -6.55 8.33
CA LEU A 193 -4.64 -7.16 9.49
C LEU A 193 -3.83 -6.97 10.78
N LEU A 194 -2.49 -7.13 10.73
CA LEU A 194 -1.62 -6.82 11.87
C LEU A 194 -1.78 -5.35 12.31
N VAL A 195 -1.87 -4.42 11.34
CA VAL A 195 -2.13 -3.00 11.63
C VAL A 195 -3.52 -2.79 12.22
N LYS A 196 -4.57 -3.41 11.65
CA LYS A 196 -5.96 -3.34 12.13
C LYS A 196 -6.05 -3.72 13.61
N TYR A 197 -5.42 -4.83 13.96
CA TYR A 197 -5.45 -5.36 15.31
C TYR A 197 -4.37 -4.78 16.23
N LYS A 198 -3.54 -3.86 15.73
CA LYS A 198 -2.39 -3.26 16.44
C LYS A 198 -1.48 -4.34 17.04
N ASP A 199 -1.28 -5.42 16.30
CA ASP A 199 -0.46 -6.52 16.76
C ASP A 199 1.02 -6.17 16.71
N ALA A 200 1.60 -5.96 17.89
CA ALA A 200 3.02 -5.66 18.06
C ALA A 200 3.89 -6.92 18.22
N THR A 201 3.29 -8.11 18.36
CA THR A 201 4.04 -9.34 18.60
C THR A 201 4.87 -9.76 17.38
N PHE A 202 4.45 -9.36 16.18
CA PHE A 202 5.14 -9.65 14.93
C PHE A 202 6.29 -8.68 14.58
N VAL A 203 6.51 -7.62 15.38
CA VAL A 203 7.48 -6.55 15.07
C VAL A 203 8.90 -7.08 14.85
N GLU A 204 9.40 -7.94 15.74
CA GLU A 204 10.78 -8.44 15.61
C GLU A 204 10.97 -9.29 14.36
N THR A 205 9.99 -10.09 13.98
CA THR A 205 9.99 -10.84 12.72
C THR A 205 9.92 -9.90 11.50
N ALA A 206 9.05 -8.90 11.55
CA ALA A 206 8.88 -7.94 10.46
C ALA A 206 10.16 -7.12 10.19
N LYS A 207 10.94 -6.78 11.22
CA LYS A 207 12.24 -6.08 11.06
C LYS A 207 13.22 -6.84 10.14
N LEU A 208 13.17 -8.16 10.15
CA LEU A 208 14.00 -9.01 9.29
C LEU A 208 13.48 -9.08 7.85
N MET A 209 12.23 -8.67 7.63
CA MET A 209 11.53 -8.75 6.35
C MET A 209 11.49 -7.42 5.57
N ILE A 210 12.13 -6.35 6.07
CA ILE A 210 12.14 -5.02 5.41
C ILE A 210 12.71 -5.12 3.99
N ILE A 211 13.74 -5.95 3.82
CA ILE A 211 14.34 -6.21 2.51
C ILE A 211 13.96 -7.64 2.10
N THR A 212 13.38 -7.78 0.92
CA THR A 212 13.02 -9.07 0.35
C THR A 212 14.26 -9.87 -0.07
N PRO A 213 14.15 -11.19 -0.33
CA PRO A 213 15.26 -11.99 -0.85
C PRO A 213 15.84 -11.45 -2.17
N GLU A 214 15.04 -10.74 -2.97
CA GLU A 214 15.45 -10.10 -4.23
C GLU A 214 16.17 -8.75 -4.01
N GLY A 215 16.38 -8.34 -2.76
CA GLY A 215 17.05 -7.09 -2.40
C GLY A 215 16.18 -5.83 -2.52
N ARG A 216 14.85 -5.98 -2.58
CA ARG A 216 13.89 -4.87 -2.70
C ARG A 216 13.25 -4.55 -1.35
N VAL A 217 12.83 -3.30 -1.17
CA VAL A 217 12.07 -2.90 0.03
C VAL A 217 10.65 -3.43 -0.01
N ASP A 218 10.24 -4.12 1.05
CA ASP A 218 8.85 -4.55 1.24
C ASP A 218 8.01 -3.41 1.84
N GLY A 219 7.25 -2.72 0.99
CA GLY A 219 6.41 -1.59 1.39
C GLY A 219 5.32 -1.96 2.42
N ALA A 220 4.81 -3.21 2.40
CA ALA A 220 3.83 -3.67 3.38
C ALA A 220 4.44 -3.78 4.78
N VAL A 221 5.66 -4.29 4.86
CA VAL A 221 6.45 -4.37 6.10
C VAL A 221 6.76 -2.97 6.64
N VAL A 222 7.24 -2.06 5.78
CA VAL A 222 7.54 -0.68 6.16
C VAL A 222 6.29 0.02 6.71
N ASN A 223 5.15 -0.12 6.02
CA ASN A 223 3.89 0.43 6.48
C ASN A 223 3.47 -0.13 7.85
N TYR A 224 3.57 -1.47 8.03
CA TYR A 224 3.26 -2.10 9.31
C TYR A 224 4.16 -1.56 10.43
N LEU A 225 5.48 -1.56 10.24
CA LEU A 225 6.43 -1.08 11.24
C LEU A 225 6.20 0.39 11.60
N THR A 226 5.93 1.25 10.63
CA THR A 226 5.65 2.67 10.88
C THR A 226 4.33 2.88 11.61
N LYS A 227 3.30 2.07 11.32
CA LYS A 227 1.99 2.17 12.00
C LYS A 227 2.04 1.66 13.43
N ILE A 228 2.82 0.61 13.72
CA ILE A 228 2.91 0.00 15.05
C ILE A 228 3.93 0.73 15.93
N LEU A 229 5.08 1.07 15.39
CA LEU A 229 6.19 1.67 16.16
C LEU A 229 6.15 3.21 16.17
N GLY A 230 5.46 3.84 15.20
CA GLY A 230 5.50 5.28 15.02
C GLY A 230 6.93 5.79 14.82
N GLU A 231 7.31 6.84 15.52
CA GLU A 231 8.66 7.42 15.46
C GLU A 231 9.79 6.44 15.82
N LYS A 232 9.50 5.39 16.59
CA LYS A 232 10.50 4.37 16.93
C LYS A 232 10.94 3.52 15.74
N ALA A 233 10.22 3.58 14.61
CA ALA A 233 10.63 2.94 13.36
C ALA A 233 11.76 3.72 12.67
N VAL A 234 11.89 5.03 12.90
CA VAL A 234 12.80 5.92 12.16
C VAL A 234 14.26 5.46 12.20
N PRO A 235 14.87 5.18 13.37
CA PRO A 235 16.27 4.73 13.42
C PRO A 235 16.53 3.47 12.61
N LEU A 236 15.57 2.53 12.64
CA LEU A 236 15.64 1.27 11.92
C LEU A 236 15.62 1.50 10.39
N LEU A 237 14.67 2.32 9.92
CA LEU A 237 14.51 2.61 8.50
C LEU A 237 15.69 3.44 7.98
N TYR A 238 16.20 4.38 8.79
CA TYR A 238 17.35 5.19 8.44
C TYR A 238 18.63 4.34 8.29
N ALA A 239 18.83 3.36 9.18
CA ALA A 239 19.91 2.39 9.02
C ALA A 239 19.82 1.59 7.72
N LYS A 240 18.58 1.26 7.26
CA LYS A 240 18.36 0.55 6.00
C LYS A 240 18.62 1.41 4.76
N VAL A 241 18.28 2.70 4.78
CA VAL A 241 18.60 3.63 3.68
C VAL A 241 20.11 3.77 3.48
N LYS A 242 20.88 3.70 4.57
CA LYS A 242 22.36 3.77 4.54
C LYS A 242 23.04 2.46 4.14
N ASP A 243 22.30 1.38 3.95
CA ASP A 243 22.86 0.11 3.51
C ASP A 243 23.34 0.24 2.05
N GLU A 244 24.63 0.04 1.83
CA GLU A 244 25.26 0.15 0.51
C GLU A 244 24.69 -0.85 -0.51
N ASN A 245 24.08 -1.93 -0.06
CA ASN A 245 23.41 -2.92 -0.91
C ASN A 245 22.06 -2.44 -1.42
N LEU A 246 21.46 -1.42 -0.80
CA LEU A 246 20.23 -0.80 -1.28
C LEU A 246 20.54 0.20 -2.38
N THR A 247 20.52 -0.24 -3.62
CA THR A 247 20.90 0.58 -4.79
C THR A 247 19.71 1.16 -5.54
N ASP A 248 18.50 0.60 -5.39
CA ASP A 248 17.30 1.06 -6.10
C ASP A 248 16.77 2.38 -5.52
N ASP A 249 16.62 3.39 -6.37
CA ASP A 249 16.18 4.73 -5.96
C ASP A 249 14.71 4.74 -5.51
N GLY A 250 13.85 3.90 -6.07
CA GLY A 250 12.46 3.76 -5.65
C GLY A 250 12.35 3.20 -4.24
N ASP A 251 13.20 2.24 -3.90
CA ASP A 251 13.28 1.66 -2.55
C ASP A 251 13.80 2.68 -1.53
N LYS A 252 14.85 3.47 -1.90
CA LYS A 252 15.32 4.59 -1.08
C LYS A 252 14.24 5.63 -0.86
N MET A 253 13.46 5.95 -1.90
CA MET A 253 12.33 6.87 -1.80
C MET A 253 11.24 6.35 -0.86
N ALA A 254 10.92 5.06 -0.92
CA ALA A 254 9.89 4.45 -0.06
C ALA A 254 10.29 4.49 1.43
N LEU A 255 11.55 4.19 1.75
CA LEU A 255 12.07 4.33 3.12
C LEU A 255 12.17 5.79 3.53
N GLY A 256 12.64 6.66 2.63
CA GLY A 256 12.77 8.10 2.85
C GLY A 256 11.43 8.76 3.17
N ASP A 257 10.36 8.43 2.42
CA ASP A 257 9.00 8.89 2.71
C ASP A 257 8.57 8.54 4.13
N ALA A 258 8.81 7.29 4.54
CA ALA A 258 8.44 6.81 5.86
C ALA A 258 9.20 7.54 7.00
N ILE A 259 10.49 7.83 6.78
CA ILE A 259 11.33 8.56 7.72
C ILE A 259 10.91 10.03 7.82
N LEU A 260 10.72 10.70 6.68
CA LEU A 260 10.45 12.13 6.57
C LEU A 260 9.09 12.55 7.14
N LYS A 261 8.16 11.61 7.35
CA LYS A 261 6.90 11.88 8.06
C LYS A 261 7.09 12.44 9.47
N HIS A 262 8.24 12.22 10.06
CA HIS A 262 8.58 12.65 11.43
C HIS A 262 9.57 13.82 11.46
N VAL A 263 9.81 14.50 10.34
CA VAL A 263 10.66 15.70 10.30
C VAL A 263 10.07 16.82 11.14
N GLY A 264 10.92 17.43 11.96
CA GLY A 264 10.53 18.45 12.95
C GLY A 264 10.19 17.88 14.34
N THR A 265 10.02 16.56 14.50
CA THR A 265 9.73 15.92 15.79
C THR A 265 10.77 14.88 16.20
N ASN A 266 11.37 14.18 15.24
CA ASN A 266 12.31 13.10 15.50
C ASN A 266 13.75 13.49 15.06
N PRO A 267 14.76 13.35 15.94
CA PRO A 267 16.15 13.74 15.62
C PRO A 267 16.75 12.98 14.43
N ASP A 268 16.50 11.67 14.31
CA ASP A 268 17.02 10.87 13.20
C ASP A 268 16.34 11.24 11.87
N SER A 269 15.04 11.60 11.91
CA SER A 269 14.34 12.14 10.74
C SER A 269 14.91 13.50 10.32
N ASN A 270 15.25 14.36 11.28
CA ASN A 270 15.88 15.64 11.00
C ASN A 270 17.28 15.46 10.42
N ALA A 271 18.08 14.51 10.95
CA ALA A 271 19.40 14.17 10.41
C ALA A 271 19.27 13.61 8.98
N PHE A 272 18.30 12.71 8.73
CA PHE A 272 18.04 12.21 7.40
C PHE A 272 17.61 13.32 6.43
N PHE A 273 16.74 14.24 6.86
CA PHE A 273 16.36 15.40 6.06
C PHE A 273 17.59 16.22 5.67
N THR A 274 18.48 16.51 6.62
CA THR A 274 19.72 17.25 6.36
C THR A 274 20.60 16.51 5.36
N ASP A 275 20.85 15.21 5.55
CA ASP A 275 21.66 14.40 4.64
C ASP A 275 21.08 14.42 3.20
N VAL A 276 19.75 14.29 3.06
CA VAL A 276 19.09 14.29 1.75
C VAL A 276 19.15 15.66 1.08
N ILE A 277 18.88 16.73 1.84
CA ILE A 277 18.74 18.07 1.24
C ILE A 277 20.07 18.65 0.81
N THR A 278 21.17 18.27 1.49
CA THR A 278 22.54 18.72 1.17
C THR A 278 23.24 17.83 0.13
N ASN A 279 22.69 16.68 -0.23
CA ASN A 279 23.25 15.78 -1.22
C ASN A 279 22.60 15.96 -2.60
N GLU A 280 23.33 16.52 -3.56
CA GLU A 280 22.83 16.77 -4.93
C GLU A 280 22.51 15.49 -5.72
N GLU A 281 23.17 14.38 -5.41
CA GLU A 281 22.94 13.11 -6.09
C GLU A 281 21.55 12.51 -5.79
N LEU A 282 20.92 12.96 -4.69
CA LEU A 282 19.61 12.49 -4.22
C LEU A 282 18.44 13.37 -4.71
N GLY A 283 18.51 13.89 -5.95
CA GLY A 283 17.52 14.81 -6.51
C GLY A 283 16.04 14.48 -6.25
N PRO A 284 15.55 13.27 -6.58
CA PRO A 284 14.16 12.88 -6.31
C PRO A 284 13.80 12.88 -4.82
N LEU A 285 14.71 12.45 -3.95
CA LEU A 285 14.53 12.47 -2.49
C LEU A 285 14.53 13.90 -1.93
N ARG A 286 15.33 14.83 -2.49
CA ARG A 286 15.31 16.24 -2.10
C ARG A 286 13.95 16.87 -2.30
N PHE A 287 13.28 16.56 -3.43
CA PHE A 287 11.92 17.03 -3.69
C PHE A 287 10.93 16.50 -2.66
N LEU A 288 10.99 15.19 -2.38
CA LEU A 288 10.16 14.54 -1.37
C LEU A 288 10.38 15.16 0.02
N ALA A 289 11.63 15.39 0.41
CA ALA A 289 12.01 15.97 1.68
C ALA A 289 11.41 17.37 1.88
N LEU A 290 11.54 18.26 0.88
CA LEU A 290 10.92 19.59 0.92
C LEU A 290 9.39 19.52 1.05
N GLY A 291 8.75 18.55 0.39
CA GLY A 291 7.30 18.31 0.50
C GLY A 291 6.87 17.95 1.93
N HIS A 292 7.68 17.17 2.64
CA HIS A 292 7.38 16.79 4.03
C HIS A 292 7.48 17.96 5.03
N MET A 293 8.23 19.01 4.72
CA MET A 293 8.32 20.20 5.58
C MET A 293 7.00 20.94 5.76
N THR A 294 6.08 20.81 4.79
CA THR A 294 4.77 21.46 4.81
C THR A 294 3.59 20.47 4.94
N SER A 295 3.88 19.17 5.11
CA SER A 295 2.87 18.11 5.23
C SER A 295 2.86 17.46 6.62
N GLY A 296 1.93 16.52 6.85
CA GLY A 296 1.84 15.73 8.08
C GLY A 296 1.43 16.56 9.30
N ASP A 297 2.18 16.44 10.41
CA ASP A 297 1.92 17.21 11.63
C ASP A 297 2.16 18.71 11.40
N ARG A 298 1.09 19.50 11.61
CA ARG A 298 1.07 20.96 11.43
C ARG A 298 0.92 21.71 12.75
N SER A 299 1.21 21.06 13.89
CA SER A 299 1.27 21.75 15.15
C SER A 299 2.30 22.89 15.09
N GLU A 300 2.02 24.02 15.73
CA GLU A 300 2.93 25.18 15.72
C GLU A 300 4.34 24.78 16.18
N SER A 301 4.43 23.92 17.20
CA SER A 301 5.72 23.42 17.69
C SER A 301 6.52 22.67 16.62
N THR A 302 5.87 21.78 15.87
CA THR A 302 6.51 21.04 14.77
C THR A 302 6.93 21.98 13.64
N LEU A 303 6.06 22.91 13.26
CA LEU A 303 6.38 23.89 12.22
C LEU A 303 7.55 24.81 12.63
N ARG A 304 7.61 25.27 13.89
CA ARG A 304 8.75 26.05 14.41
C ARG A 304 10.05 25.24 14.43
N ASN A 305 10.00 23.96 14.78
CA ASN A 305 11.17 23.07 14.73
C ASN A 305 11.68 22.89 13.29
N ARG A 306 10.77 22.79 12.32
CA ARG A 306 11.12 22.73 10.88
C ARG A 306 11.76 24.02 10.41
N GLN A 307 11.25 25.19 10.82
CA GLN A 307 11.88 26.48 10.50
C GLN A 307 13.31 26.57 11.07
N LYS A 308 13.49 26.11 12.33
CA LYS A 308 14.82 26.06 12.91
C LYS A 308 15.76 25.15 12.13
N LEU A 309 15.29 23.95 11.74
CA LEU A 309 16.07 23.02 10.93
C LEU A 309 16.50 23.65 9.59
N ILE A 310 15.62 24.41 8.93
CA ILE A 310 15.96 25.18 7.71
C ILE A 310 17.07 26.20 8.01
N ALA A 311 16.95 26.96 9.10
CA ALA A 311 17.95 27.96 9.47
C ALA A 311 19.33 27.32 9.74
N ASP A 312 19.36 26.21 10.48
CA ASP A 312 20.58 25.47 10.80
C ASP A 312 21.27 24.95 9.51
N ILE A 313 20.51 24.46 8.52
CA ILE A 313 21.07 24.00 7.23
C ILE A 313 21.63 25.17 6.43
N LYS A 314 20.93 26.31 6.36
CA LYS A 314 21.41 27.49 5.64
C LYS A 314 22.70 28.05 6.25
N GLU A 315 22.86 27.97 7.56
CA GLU A 315 24.09 28.38 8.24
C GLU A 315 25.28 27.47 7.88
N THR A 316 25.02 26.17 7.71
CA THR A 316 26.06 25.17 7.38
C THR A 316 26.38 25.06 5.87
N SER A 317 25.49 25.55 5.00
CA SER A 317 25.64 25.50 3.53
C SER A 317 25.37 26.88 2.88
N PRO A 318 26.13 27.93 3.25
CA PRO A 318 25.85 29.31 2.85
C PRO A 318 26.03 29.55 1.34
N ASP A 319 26.92 28.79 0.68
CA ASP A 319 27.32 29.00 -0.70
C ASP A 319 26.40 28.33 -1.75
N ASP A 320 25.43 27.48 -1.31
CA ASP A 320 24.45 26.86 -2.22
C ASP A 320 23.23 27.79 -2.42
N GLU A 321 23.34 28.74 -3.35
CA GLU A 321 22.25 29.69 -3.64
C GLU A 321 20.95 28.99 -4.04
N SER A 322 21.04 27.87 -4.77
CA SER A 322 19.88 27.10 -5.26
C SER A 322 19.14 26.45 -4.12
N LEU A 323 19.87 25.76 -3.25
CA LEU A 323 19.34 25.16 -2.02
C LEU A 323 18.73 26.23 -1.11
N ASN A 324 19.45 27.31 -0.85
CA ASN A 324 19.01 28.39 0.02
C ASN A 324 17.69 29.00 -0.46
N LYS A 325 17.53 29.21 -1.77
CA LYS A 325 16.28 29.70 -2.36
C LYS A 325 15.10 28.72 -2.14
N ALA A 326 15.33 27.41 -2.28
CA ALA A 326 14.30 26.39 -2.04
C ALA A 326 13.91 26.32 -0.56
N LEU A 327 14.89 26.44 0.33
CA LEU A 327 14.69 26.50 1.77
C LEU A 327 13.94 27.77 2.20
N ASP A 328 14.26 28.93 1.62
CA ASP A 328 13.53 30.18 1.87
C ASP A 328 12.06 30.06 1.47
N GLY A 329 11.77 29.59 0.26
CA GLY A 329 10.39 29.40 -0.17
C GLY A 329 9.63 28.36 0.66
N THR A 330 10.32 27.39 1.24
CA THR A 330 9.72 26.42 2.17
C THR A 330 9.48 27.05 3.54
N HIS A 331 10.44 27.84 4.04
CA HIS A 331 10.32 28.59 5.27
C HIS A 331 9.12 29.55 5.24
N ASP A 332 8.99 30.32 4.17
CA ASP A 332 7.88 31.28 4.01
C ASP A 332 6.52 30.57 3.99
N ARG A 333 6.41 29.41 3.35
CA ARG A 333 5.18 28.58 3.40
C ARG A 333 4.88 28.12 4.82
N ILE A 334 5.88 27.67 5.56
CA ILE A 334 5.69 27.28 6.97
C ILE A 334 5.26 28.51 7.81
N GLU A 335 5.82 29.68 7.54
CA GLU A 335 5.45 30.91 8.27
C GLU A 335 3.97 31.26 8.01
N VAL A 336 3.50 31.19 6.74
CA VAL A 336 2.08 31.38 6.41
C VAL A 336 1.17 30.33 7.06
N MET A 337 1.67 29.09 7.22
CA MET A 337 0.89 28.03 7.92
C MET A 337 0.75 28.33 9.43
N ILE A 338 1.71 29.02 10.01
CA ILE A 338 1.69 29.45 11.42
C ILE A 338 0.85 30.73 11.58
N ASP A 339 1.07 31.69 10.69
CA ASP A 339 0.42 33.01 10.67
C ASP A 339 -0.11 33.33 9.26
N PRO A 340 -1.39 33.01 8.97
CA PRO A 340 -1.99 33.24 7.66
C PRO A 340 -2.00 34.72 7.21
N ASP A 341 -1.93 35.67 8.14
CA ASP A 341 -1.96 37.11 7.80
C ASP A 341 -0.67 37.56 7.07
N LYS A 342 0.39 36.77 7.14
CA LYS A 342 1.65 37.01 6.43
C LYS A 342 1.64 36.61 4.95
N ALA A 343 0.57 35.99 4.45
CA ALA A 343 0.48 35.49 3.08
C ALA A 343 0.68 36.61 2.01
N GLU A 344 0.14 37.80 2.25
CA GLU A 344 0.32 38.96 1.36
C GLU A 344 1.76 39.50 1.41
N GLU A 345 2.34 39.62 2.60
CA GLU A 345 3.69 40.13 2.80
C GLU A 345 4.74 39.22 2.13
N LEU A 346 4.59 37.90 2.26
CA LEU A 346 5.51 36.90 1.73
C LEU A 346 5.27 36.50 0.28
N GLY A 347 4.23 37.05 -0.36
CA GLY A 347 3.91 36.81 -1.77
C GLY A 347 3.53 35.36 -2.10
N THR A 348 3.12 34.57 -1.10
CA THR A 348 2.85 33.14 -1.22
C THR A 348 1.44 32.83 -1.74
N GLY A 349 0.65 33.83 -2.10
CA GLY A 349 -0.75 33.71 -2.56
C GLY A 349 -0.96 32.93 -3.87
N ASN A 350 0.10 32.62 -4.63
CA ASN A 350 0.06 31.86 -5.87
C ASN A 350 0.95 30.60 -5.84
N GLY A 351 0.88 29.80 -4.80
CA GLY A 351 1.77 28.70 -4.45
C GLY A 351 1.83 27.47 -5.38
N GLY A 352 1.45 27.56 -6.64
CA GLY A 352 1.32 26.41 -7.55
C GLY A 352 2.60 25.91 -8.24
N ASN A 353 3.63 26.75 -8.47
CA ASN A 353 4.67 26.40 -9.46
C ASN A 353 6.13 26.52 -9.02
N PHE A 354 6.42 26.82 -7.75
CA PHE A 354 7.81 27.08 -7.34
C PHE A 354 8.70 25.82 -7.36
N LEU A 355 8.20 24.71 -6.84
CA LEU A 355 8.94 23.43 -6.81
C LEU A 355 9.16 22.89 -8.23
N GLU A 356 8.16 23.03 -9.11
CA GLU A 356 8.25 22.64 -10.52
C GLU A 356 9.31 23.49 -11.29
N GLN A 357 9.36 24.80 -11.03
CA GLN A 357 10.36 25.69 -11.62
C GLN A 357 11.79 25.39 -11.15
N PHE A 358 11.96 25.01 -9.89
CA PHE A 358 13.25 24.66 -9.31
C PHE A 358 13.87 23.42 -9.98
N PHE A 359 13.06 22.36 -10.18
CA PHE A 359 13.54 21.09 -10.76
C PHE A 359 13.67 21.11 -12.28
N ASN A 360 12.82 21.85 -12.99
CA ASN A 360 12.93 22.00 -14.45
C ASN A 360 14.18 22.78 -14.87
N ARG A 361 14.75 23.59 -13.98
CA ARG A 361 15.96 24.37 -14.27
C ARG A 361 17.21 23.52 -14.10
N SER A 362 17.31 22.71 -13.05
CA SER A 362 18.45 21.81 -12.81
C SER A 362 18.57 20.69 -13.86
N SER A 363 17.45 20.29 -14.47
CA SER A 363 17.44 19.33 -15.58
C SER A 363 17.90 19.93 -16.91
N ARG A 364 17.79 21.25 -17.11
CA ARG A 364 18.22 21.94 -18.33
C ARG A 364 19.72 22.29 -18.32
N GLU A 365 20.27 22.59 -17.17
CA GLU A 365 21.70 22.88 -17.03
C GLU A 365 22.59 21.65 -17.22
N LYS A 366 22.09 20.44 -16.97
CA LYS A 366 22.78 19.16 -17.23
C LYS A 366 22.70 18.66 -18.68
N GLN A 367 21.91 19.30 -19.55
CA GLN A 367 21.79 18.96 -20.99
C GLN A 367 22.50 19.95 -21.93
N GLY A 368 23.22 20.91 -21.38
CA GLY A 368 23.83 22.02 -22.11
C GLY A 368 25.40 22.03 -22.14
N ASP A 369 26.04 20.91 -21.75
CA ASP A 369 27.51 20.73 -21.93
C ASP A 369 27.80 19.51 -22.80
#